data_f3c722ac7eb8308d410a56e39787912c
#
_entry.id   f3c722ac7eb8308d410a56e39787912c
#
_cell.length_a   1.000
_cell.length_b   1.000
_cell.length_c   1.000
_cell.angle_alpha   90.00
_cell.angle_beta   90.00
_cell.angle_gamma   90.00
#
_symmetry.space_group_name_H-M   'P 1'
#
loop_
_entity.id
_entity.type
_entity.pdbx_description
1 polymer ?
#
loop_
_entity_poly.entity_id
_entity_poly.type
_entity_poly.pdbx_seq_one_letter_code
_entity_poly.pdbx_strand_id
1 'polypeptide(L)'
;MKIKIVPILCLLLLQPTALANAEESKEEKKGQKTCGKLEKTIIKGETEGYKLSNEMKKAKNENEWCYYRKQYVRGYKNHLENMIEYARCKYLADDNPDYKSYEEQHEFNEQRHQEMVSNTLLACPYSM
;
A
#
# COMPACT_ATOMS: atom_id res chain seq x y z
N MET A 1 -16.02 -34.32 24.27
CA MET A 1 -15.77 -34.48 23.44
C MET A 1 -15.59 -34.48 22.95
N LYS A 2 -15.25 -34.61 23.46
CA LYS A 2 -14.91 -34.86 22.68
C LYS A 2 -14.22 -34.92 22.29
N ILE A 3 -13.73 -35.14 22.95
CA ILE A 3 -13.07 -35.31 22.20
C ILE A 3 -12.68 -35.46 21.96
N LYS A 4 -12.49 -35.80 22.46
CA LYS A 4 -12.02 -36.02 21.90
C LYS A 4 -11.71 -36.24 21.34
N ILE A 5 -12.09 -36.71 22.08
CA ILE A 5 -11.48 -37.33 21.16
C ILE A 5 -10.86 -37.03 20.54
N VAL A 6 -11.05 -36.79 21.01
CA VAL A 6 -10.23 -36.32 20.14
C VAL A 6 -8.91 -36.77 19.96
N PRO A 7 -8.36 -37.29 20.69
CA PRO A 7 -6.95 -37.57 20.54
C PRO A 7 -6.63 -38.52 19.42
N ILE A 8 -7.39 -39.50 19.27
CA ILE A 8 -7.17 -40.41 18.15
C ILE A 8 -7.32 -39.73 16.84
N LEU A 9 -8.28 -38.86 16.78
CA LEU A 9 -8.48 -38.07 15.57
C LEU A 9 -7.27 -37.20 15.28
N CYS A 10 -6.65 -36.72 16.31
CA CYS A 10 -5.45 -35.92 16.13
C CYS A 10 -4.33 -36.69 15.48
N LEU A 11 -4.17 -37.93 15.87
CA LEU A 11 -3.12 -38.79 15.31
C LEU A 11 -3.32 -39.07 13.85
N LEU A 12 -4.53 -39.31 13.45
CA LEU A 12 -4.85 -39.59 12.05
C LEU A 12 -4.69 -38.35 11.18
N LEU A 13 -4.87 -37.19 11.74
CA LEU A 13 -4.82 -35.94 11.01
C LEU A 13 -3.44 -35.34 10.91
N LEU A 14 -2.47 -35.86 11.63
CA LEU A 14 -1.13 -35.29 11.66
C LEU A 14 -0.47 -35.21 10.29
N GLN A 15 -0.56 -36.25 9.49
CA GLN A 15 0.08 -36.24 8.17
C GLN A 15 -0.52 -35.24 7.21
N PRO A 16 -1.84 -35.18 7.03
CA PRO A 16 -2.42 -34.16 6.20
C PRO A 16 -2.11 -32.73 6.69
N THR A 17 -2.09 -32.56 8.00
CA THR A 17 -1.78 -31.27 8.60
C THR A 17 -0.36 -30.84 8.29
N ALA A 18 0.60 -31.75 8.32
CA ALA A 18 1.98 -31.44 8.01
C ALA A 18 2.15 -30.96 6.57
N LEU A 19 1.47 -31.60 5.63
CA LEU A 19 1.50 -31.19 4.23
C LEU A 19 0.88 -29.81 4.02
N ALA A 20 -0.23 -29.56 4.67
CA ALA A 20 -0.91 -28.27 4.59
C ALA A 20 0.00 -27.16 5.14
N ASN A 21 0.68 -27.42 6.24
CA ASN A 21 1.61 -26.44 6.83
C ASN A 21 2.79 -26.14 5.90
N ALA A 22 3.29 -27.15 5.18
CA ALA A 22 4.37 -26.94 4.22
C ALA A 22 3.93 -26.06 3.06
N GLU A 23 2.71 -26.22 2.57
CA GLU A 23 2.15 -25.39 1.51
C GLU A 23 1.93 -23.95 1.99
N GLU A 24 1.38 -23.78 3.19
CA GLU A 24 1.21 -22.47 3.79
C GLU A 24 2.53 -21.74 3.95
N SER A 25 3.58 -22.45 4.37
CA SER A 25 4.91 -21.86 4.49
C SER A 25 5.45 -21.34 3.17
N LYS A 26 5.18 -22.03 2.06
CA LYS A 26 5.59 -21.57 0.73
C LYS A 26 4.82 -20.33 0.32
N GLU A 27 3.54 -20.29 0.58
CA GLU A 27 2.70 -19.14 0.28
C GLU A 27 3.10 -17.92 1.11
N GLU A 28 3.40 -18.12 2.40
CA GLU A 28 3.90 -17.07 3.25
C GLU A 28 5.20 -16.48 2.74
N LYS A 29 6.15 -17.31 2.32
CA LYS A 29 7.43 -16.86 1.76
C LYS A 29 7.20 -16.05 0.48
N LYS A 30 6.28 -16.50 -0.37
CA LYS A 30 5.93 -15.79 -1.60
C LYS A 30 5.28 -14.43 -1.28
N GLY A 31 4.38 -14.41 -0.30
CA GLY A 31 3.75 -13.19 0.17
C GLY A 31 4.77 -12.20 0.74
N GLN A 32 5.71 -12.68 1.54
CA GLN A 32 6.78 -11.86 2.10
C GLN A 32 7.64 -11.23 1.02
N LYS A 33 7.95 -11.96 -0.06
CA LYS A 33 8.70 -11.41 -1.19
C LYS A 33 7.93 -10.28 -1.88
N THR A 34 6.63 -10.46 -2.06
CA THR A 34 5.75 -9.45 -2.67
C THR A 34 5.68 -8.21 -1.78
N CYS A 35 5.52 -8.39 -0.47
CA CYS A 35 5.51 -7.28 0.48
C CYS A 35 6.84 -6.55 0.49
N GLY A 36 7.96 -7.25 0.39
CA GLY A 36 9.28 -6.66 0.33
C GLY A 36 9.48 -5.77 -0.89
N LYS A 37 8.95 -6.17 -2.04
CA LYS A 37 8.98 -5.33 -3.25
C LYS A 37 8.16 -4.06 -3.07
N LEU A 38 6.97 -4.19 -2.47
CA LEU A 38 6.12 -3.05 -2.19
C LEU A 38 6.80 -2.08 -1.21
N GLU A 39 7.44 -2.61 -0.19
CA GLU A 39 8.19 -1.80 0.77
C GLU A 39 9.26 -0.95 0.08
N LYS A 40 10.03 -1.56 -0.81
CA LYS A 40 11.05 -0.84 -1.58
C LYS A 40 10.44 0.25 -2.45
N THR A 41 9.31 -0.05 -3.09
CA THR A 41 8.58 0.90 -3.92
C THR A 41 8.08 2.07 -3.09
N ILE A 42 7.58 1.81 -1.88
CA ILE A 42 7.11 2.84 -0.97
C ILE A 42 8.25 3.74 -0.52
N ILE A 43 9.38 3.17 -0.12
CA ILE A 43 10.56 3.93 0.30
C ILE A 43 11.03 4.83 -0.84
N LYS A 44 11.07 4.30 -2.06
CA LYS A 44 11.43 5.06 -3.25
C LYS A 44 10.46 6.22 -3.48
N GLY A 45 9.16 5.96 -3.34
CA GLY A 45 8.12 7.00 -3.46
C GLY A 45 8.24 8.09 -2.41
N GLU A 46 8.52 7.72 -1.17
CA GLU A 46 8.75 8.69 -0.10
C GLU A 46 9.97 9.55 -0.36
N THR A 47 11.07 8.95 -0.79
CA THR A 47 12.30 9.65 -1.12
C THR A 47 12.06 10.66 -2.26
N GLU A 48 11.36 10.24 -3.29
CA GLU A 48 11.00 11.10 -4.40
C GLU A 48 10.09 12.25 -3.98
N GLY A 49 9.11 11.96 -3.12
CA GLY A 49 8.21 12.96 -2.56
C GLY A 49 8.95 14.02 -1.75
N TYR A 50 9.89 13.62 -0.91
CA TYR A 50 10.75 14.54 -0.15
C TYR A 50 11.59 15.42 -1.08
N LYS A 51 12.18 14.81 -2.09
CA LYS A 51 12.99 15.52 -3.07
C LYS A 51 12.17 16.60 -3.78
N LEU A 52 10.99 16.25 -4.27
CA LEU A 52 10.10 17.18 -4.94
C LEU A 52 9.60 18.29 -4.00
N SER A 53 9.29 17.95 -2.76
CA SER A 53 8.89 18.93 -1.74
C SER A 53 10.00 19.93 -1.49
N ASN A 54 11.24 19.47 -1.39
CA ASN A 54 12.39 20.36 -1.21
C ASN A 54 12.61 21.27 -2.42
N GLU A 55 12.43 20.73 -3.64
CA GLU A 55 12.54 21.52 -4.84
C GLU A 55 11.45 22.60 -4.91
N MET A 56 10.22 22.28 -4.49
CA MET A 56 9.15 23.26 -4.40
C MET A 56 9.50 24.40 -3.42
N LYS A 57 10.10 24.06 -2.29
CA LYS A 57 10.52 25.06 -1.30
C LYS A 57 11.61 26.00 -1.83
N LYS A 58 12.45 25.50 -2.73
CA LYS A 58 13.54 26.25 -3.34
C LYS A 58 13.15 26.98 -4.60
N ALA A 59 11.94 26.75 -5.09
CA ALA A 59 11.47 27.32 -6.35
C ALA A 59 11.57 28.86 -6.34
N LYS A 60 12.14 29.39 -7.39
CA LYS A 60 12.39 30.84 -7.53
C LYS A 60 11.21 31.60 -8.11
N ASN A 61 10.32 30.88 -8.78
CA ASN A 61 9.15 31.45 -9.41
C ASN A 61 8.03 30.43 -9.47
N GLU A 62 6.87 30.89 -9.86
CA GLU A 62 5.66 30.07 -9.93
C GLU A 62 5.78 28.93 -10.94
N ASN A 63 6.41 29.18 -12.10
CA ASN A 63 6.57 28.16 -13.12
C ASN A 63 7.40 26.97 -12.62
N GLU A 64 8.45 27.26 -11.91
CA GLU A 64 9.34 26.25 -11.32
C GLU A 64 8.61 25.47 -10.24
N TRP A 65 7.89 26.16 -9.37
CA TRP A 65 7.07 25.54 -8.35
C TRP A 65 6.02 24.62 -8.97
N CYS A 66 5.33 25.08 -9.99
CA CYS A 66 4.32 24.32 -10.72
C CYS A 66 4.90 23.07 -11.38
N TYR A 67 6.10 23.17 -11.91
CA TYR A 67 6.79 22.03 -12.52
C TYR A 67 6.95 20.88 -11.51
N TYR A 68 7.46 21.18 -10.32
CA TYR A 68 7.65 20.18 -9.27
C TYR A 68 6.33 19.73 -8.64
N ARG A 69 5.40 20.65 -8.47
CA ARG A 69 4.07 20.35 -7.91
C ARG A 69 3.33 19.31 -8.76
N LYS A 70 3.40 19.44 -10.07
CA LYS A 70 2.76 18.46 -10.96
C LYS A 70 3.33 17.07 -10.81
N GLN A 71 4.63 16.98 -10.75
CA GLN A 71 5.28 15.68 -10.54
C GLN A 71 4.89 15.08 -9.21
N TYR A 72 4.83 15.88 -8.17
CA TYR A 72 4.40 15.45 -6.85
C TYR A 72 2.97 14.91 -6.88
N VAL A 73 2.05 15.63 -7.48
CA VAL A 73 0.64 15.22 -7.57
C VAL A 73 0.48 13.95 -8.39
N ARG A 74 1.20 13.82 -9.50
CA ARG A 74 1.15 12.61 -10.34
C ARG A 74 1.58 11.36 -9.59
N GLY A 75 2.60 11.47 -8.77
CA GLY A 75 3.11 10.32 -8.01
C GLY A 75 2.32 10.02 -6.75
N TYR A 76 1.57 10.97 -6.24
CA TYR A 76 0.93 10.87 -4.93
C TYR A 76 -0.10 9.76 -4.85
N LYS A 77 -1.00 9.69 -5.81
CA LYS A 77 -2.04 8.66 -5.84
C LYS A 77 -1.43 7.27 -5.87
N ASN A 78 -0.47 7.06 -6.73
CA ASN A 78 0.20 5.77 -6.87
C ASN A 78 0.90 5.37 -5.58
N HIS A 79 1.51 6.34 -4.91
CA HIS A 79 2.17 6.10 -3.62
C HIS A 79 1.15 5.67 -2.55
N LEU A 80 0.01 6.35 -2.47
CA LEU A 80 -1.05 5.97 -1.52
C LEU A 80 -1.60 4.58 -1.80
N GLU A 81 -1.81 4.23 -3.07
CA GLU A 81 -2.27 2.89 -3.45
C GLU A 81 -1.24 1.82 -3.07
N ASN A 82 0.03 2.10 -3.27
CA ASN A 82 1.10 1.19 -2.85
C ASN A 82 1.12 0.98 -1.33
N MET A 83 0.84 2.04 -0.57
CA MET A 83 0.75 1.94 0.89
C MET A 83 -0.41 1.03 1.33
N ILE A 84 -1.56 1.13 0.66
CA ILE A 84 -2.70 0.25 0.93
C ILE A 84 -2.35 -1.19 0.61
N GLU A 85 -1.76 -1.43 -0.55
CA GLU A 85 -1.35 -2.77 -0.96
C GLU A 85 -0.35 -3.37 0.01
N TYR A 86 0.59 -2.57 0.49
CA TYR A 86 1.57 -3.00 1.48
C TYR A 86 0.90 -3.36 2.80
N ALA A 87 0.02 -2.52 3.30
CA ALA A 87 -0.72 -2.77 4.53
C ALA A 87 -1.55 -4.04 4.42
N ARG A 88 -2.22 -4.22 3.30
CA ARG A 88 -3.02 -5.41 3.02
C ARG A 88 -2.15 -6.67 2.98
N CYS A 89 -1.02 -6.58 2.30
CA CYS A 89 -0.07 -7.68 2.19
C CYS A 89 0.53 -8.07 3.54
N LYS A 90 0.91 -7.08 4.34
CA LYS A 90 1.65 -7.28 5.59
C LYS A 90 0.74 -7.63 6.76
N TYR A 91 -0.40 -6.97 6.85
CA TYR A 91 -1.25 -7.00 8.05
C TYR A 91 -2.64 -7.57 7.81
N LEU A 92 -2.91 -8.06 6.62
CA LEU A 92 -4.26 -8.54 6.27
C LEU A 92 -5.30 -7.48 6.63
N ALA A 93 -5.11 -6.29 6.12
CA ALA A 93 -5.91 -5.11 6.48
C ALA A 93 -7.42 -5.33 6.34
N ASP A 94 -7.83 -6.11 5.37
CA ASP A 94 -9.25 -6.40 5.14
C ASP A 94 -9.89 -7.23 6.27
N ASP A 95 -9.08 -7.99 7.00
CA ASP A 95 -9.53 -8.81 8.12
C ASP A 95 -9.46 -8.06 9.45
N ASN A 96 -8.89 -6.88 9.47
CA ASN A 96 -8.72 -6.09 10.68
C ASN A 96 -9.90 -5.13 10.83
N PRO A 97 -10.69 -5.23 11.92
CA PRO A 97 -11.87 -4.37 12.07
C PRO A 97 -11.54 -2.87 12.21
N ASP A 98 -10.32 -2.54 12.57
CA ASP A 98 -9.89 -1.16 12.71
C ASP A 98 -9.45 -0.55 11.38
N TYR A 99 -9.30 -1.37 10.35
CA TYR A 99 -8.98 -0.91 9.00
C TYR A 99 -10.26 -0.70 8.20
N LYS A 100 -10.23 0.34 7.40
CA LYS A 100 -11.25 0.49 6.36
C LYS A 100 -11.00 -0.55 5.27
N SER A 101 -12.06 -0.95 4.58
CA SER A 101 -11.93 -1.89 3.48
C SER A 101 -11.01 -1.32 2.39
N TYR A 102 -10.48 -2.21 1.56
CA TYR A 102 -9.63 -1.80 0.44
C TYR A 102 -10.36 -0.81 -0.48
N GLU A 103 -11.61 -1.08 -0.77
CA GLU A 103 -12.44 -0.22 -1.62
C GLU A 103 -12.62 1.17 -1.02
N GLU A 104 -12.87 1.26 0.28
CA GLU A 104 -13.03 2.55 0.96
C GLU A 104 -11.74 3.35 0.94
N GLN A 105 -10.61 2.72 1.16
CA GLN A 105 -9.32 3.39 1.11
C GLN A 105 -8.99 3.86 -0.30
N HIS A 106 -9.29 3.03 -1.29
CA HIS A 106 -9.08 3.36 -2.69
C HIS A 106 -9.93 4.58 -3.09
N GLU A 107 -11.19 4.59 -2.71
CA GLU A 107 -12.11 5.70 -2.98
C GLU A 107 -11.64 6.99 -2.30
N PHE A 108 -11.22 6.89 -1.05
CA PHE A 108 -10.65 8.02 -0.31
C PHE A 108 -9.42 8.59 -1.03
N ASN A 109 -8.53 7.72 -1.47
CA ASN A 109 -7.32 8.13 -2.19
C ASN A 109 -7.66 8.82 -3.52
N GLU A 110 -8.66 8.30 -4.21
CA GLU A 110 -9.15 8.88 -5.46
C GLU A 110 -9.63 10.31 -5.24
N GLN A 111 -10.48 10.51 -4.24
CA GLN A 111 -11.01 11.84 -3.90
C GLN A 111 -9.89 12.79 -3.51
N ARG A 112 -8.98 12.35 -2.66
CA ARG A 112 -7.86 13.17 -2.22
C ARG A 112 -6.98 13.59 -3.39
N HIS A 113 -6.70 12.67 -4.29
CA HIS A 113 -5.93 12.97 -5.50
C HIS A 113 -6.65 14.00 -6.38
N GLN A 114 -7.96 13.85 -6.57
CA GLN A 114 -8.75 14.80 -7.35
C GLN A 114 -8.73 16.19 -6.74
N GLU A 115 -8.80 16.30 -5.41
CA GLU A 115 -8.67 17.57 -4.72
C GLU A 115 -7.30 18.21 -4.97
N MET A 116 -6.24 17.41 -4.91
CA MET A 116 -4.89 17.89 -5.18
C MET A 116 -4.73 18.36 -6.62
N VAL A 117 -5.31 17.64 -7.57
CA VAL A 117 -5.31 18.04 -8.99
C VAL A 117 -6.03 19.37 -9.14
N SER A 118 -7.23 19.50 -8.56
CA SER A 118 -8.02 20.73 -8.65
C SER A 118 -7.27 21.93 -8.06
N ASN A 119 -6.69 21.76 -6.89
CA ASN A 119 -5.91 22.81 -6.23
C ASN A 119 -4.69 23.20 -7.06
N THR A 120 -4.05 22.23 -7.70
CA THR A 120 -2.89 22.47 -8.55
C THR A 120 -3.30 23.22 -9.82
N LEU A 121 -4.44 22.89 -10.42
CA LEU A 121 -4.96 23.58 -11.59
C LEU A 121 -5.32 25.03 -11.28
N LEU A 122 -5.81 25.32 -10.07
CA LEU A 122 -6.08 26.70 -9.66
C LEU A 122 -4.79 27.53 -9.58
N ALA A 123 -3.72 26.93 -9.08
CA ALA A 123 -2.42 27.59 -8.96
C ALA A 123 -1.61 27.56 -10.26
N CYS A 124 -1.81 26.52 -11.09
CA CYS A 124 -1.01 26.25 -12.28
C CYS A 124 -1.92 25.95 -13.48
N PRO A 125 -2.67 26.92 -14.01
CA PRO A 125 -3.77 26.66 -14.93
C PRO A 125 -3.39 26.04 -16.28
N TYR A 126 -2.14 26.12 -16.68
CA TYR A 126 -1.71 25.60 -17.98
C TYR A 126 -0.96 24.28 -17.88
N SER A 127 -1.06 23.59 -16.77
CA SER A 127 -0.01 22.68 -16.40
C SER A 127 -0.40 21.22 -16.25
N MET A 128 -1.64 20.90 -16.06
CA MET A 128 -2.04 19.49 -15.89
C MET A 128 -2.78 18.98 -17.15
#